data_ab37c86f8b835a89146444f90ef81770
#
_entry.id   ab37c86f8b835a89146444f90ef81770
#
_cell.length_a   1.000
_cell.length_b   1.000
_cell.length_c   1.000
_cell.angle_alpha   90.00
_cell.angle_beta   90.00
_cell.angle_gamma   90.00
#
_symmetry.space_group_name_H-M   'P 1'
#
loop_
_entity.id
_entity.type
_entity.pdbx_description
1 polymer ?
#
loop_
_entity_poly.entity_id
_entity_poly.type
_entity_poly.pdbx_seq_one_letter_code
_entity_poly.pdbx_strand_id
1 'polypeptide(L)'
;MAKKKKSTLLTCLFGNRNKVTDFMTEEQLQSPGRLILKNFLHNRLGMTGLIVFLLIFLLVMIGPKFYTLDLSYQDNTQLNVAPGMNMMKIPDGMKHKVADISPGTTYGVGVDTDGKVYIWGYTRITDTIDLKNIPEEVQNAKIVNVAAGYDHIVALDENGAIYVWGNRRLGQDSIPDKLQMAAAYG
;
A
#
# COMPACT_ATOMS: atom_id res chain seq x y z
N MET A 1 -3.85 86.32 27.10
CA MET A 1 -3.24 85.05 26.73
C MET A 1 -4.25 83.93 26.92
N ALA A 2 -4.99 83.61 25.87
CA ALA A 2 -5.84 82.38 25.84
C ALA A 2 -6.36 82.09 24.42
N LYS A 3 -5.54 81.56 23.60
CA LYS A 3 -5.96 81.05 22.25
C LYS A 3 -5.12 79.85 21.89
N LYS A 4 -5.55 78.64 22.33
CA LYS A 4 -5.07 77.41 21.72
C LYS A 4 -5.73 76.15 22.33
N LYS A 5 -7.04 76.00 22.20
CA LYS A 5 -7.68 74.71 22.62
C LYS A 5 -8.97 74.33 21.83
N LYS A 6 -9.09 74.77 20.59
CA LYS A 6 -10.25 74.43 19.78
C LYS A 6 -9.94 73.63 18.49
N SER A 7 -8.69 73.25 18.21
CA SER A 7 -8.36 72.56 16.97
C SER A 7 -8.27 71.02 17.12
N THR A 8 -8.17 70.52 18.35
CA THR A 8 -7.88 69.10 18.58
C THR A 8 -9.12 68.19 18.54
N LEU A 9 -10.30 68.75 18.86
CA LEU A 9 -11.55 68.01 18.86
C LEU A 9 -12.15 67.82 17.45
N LEU A 10 -11.95 68.81 16.57
CA LEU A 10 -12.41 68.71 15.17
C LEU A 10 -11.57 67.75 14.31
N THR A 11 -10.29 67.56 14.61
CA THR A 11 -9.42 66.61 13.95
C THR A 11 -9.67 65.19 14.38
N CYS A 12 -10.21 64.94 15.57
CA CYS A 12 -10.65 63.59 15.99
C CYS A 12 -12.00 63.18 15.41
N LEU A 13 -12.91 64.14 15.11
CA LEU A 13 -14.24 63.85 14.56
C LEU A 13 -14.28 63.74 13.02
N PHE A 14 -13.37 64.42 12.33
CA PHE A 14 -13.19 64.30 10.90
C PHE A 14 -11.82 63.67 10.63
N GLY A 15 -11.72 62.34 10.90
CA GLY A 15 -10.48 61.59 10.69
C GLY A 15 -9.85 61.99 9.34
N ASN A 16 -8.57 62.24 9.38
CA ASN A 16 -7.69 62.82 8.36
C ASN A 16 -8.14 62.47 6.92
N ARG A 17 -8.90 63.37 6.30
CA ARG A 17 -9.42 63.25 4.92
C ARG A 17 -8.33 62.90 3.91
N ASN A 18 -7.09 63.33 4.19
CA ASN A 18 -5.97 63.10 3.30
C ASN A 18 -5.53 61.62 3.27
N LYS A 19 -5.74 60.87 4.37
CA LYS A 19 -5.46 59.43 4.34
C LYS A 19 -6.49 58.66 3.56
N VAL A 20 -7.78 59.06 3.61
CA VAL A 20 -8.84 58.41 2.87
C VAL A 20 -8.71 58.64 1.37
N THR A 21 -8.31 59.86 0.97
CA THR A 21 -8.07 60.18 -0.45
C THR A 21 -6.84 59.46 -1.00
N ASP A 22 -5.77 59.29 -0.20
CA ASP A 22 -4.59 58.51 -0.59
C ASP A 22 -4.92 57.02 -0.84
N PHE A 23 -5.74 56.40 0.02
CA PHE A 23 -6.17 55.03 -0.18
C PHE A 23 -7.02 54.88 -1.43
N MET A 24 -7.95 55.79 -1.69
CA MET A 24 -8.81 55.75 -2.90
C MET A 24 -8.00 56.01 -4.17
N THR A 25 -6.96 56.79 -4.11
CA THR A 25 -6.11 57.08 -5.27
C THR A 25 -5.11 55.96 -5.55
N GLU A 26 -4.59 55.26 -4.51
CA GLU A 26 -3.76 54.09 -4.67
C GLU A 26 -4.56 52.91 -5.24
N GLU A 27 -5.83 52.70 -4.83
CA GLU A 27 -6.68 51.64 -5.38
C GLU A 27 -7.00 51.87 -6.86
N GLN A 28 -7.18 53.11 -7.32
CA GLN A 28 -7.45 53.43 -8.72
C GLN A 28 -6.21 53.28 -9.62
N LEU A 29 -4.99 53.40 -9.08
CA LEU A 29 -3.76 53.28 -9.85
C LEU A 29 -3.21 51.86 -9.93
N GLN A 30 -3.69 50.95 -9.08
CA GLN A 30 -3.28 49.55 -9.11
C GLN A 30 -4.19 48.74 -10.06
N SER A 31 -3.57 48.04 -11.02
CA SER A 31 -4.36 47.14 -11.87
C SER A 31 -5.12 46.13 -10.99
N PRO A 32 -6.41 45.86 -11.29
CA PRO A 32 -7.25 44.95 -10.46
C PRO A 32 -6.59 43.61 -10.12
N GLY A 33 -5.78 43.07 -11.02
CA GLY A 33 -5.08 41.83 -10.84
C GLY A 33 -3.99 41.88 -9.74
N ARG A 34 -3.28 43.02 -9.60
CA ARG A 34 -2.26 43.20 -8.54
C ARG A 34 -2.90 43.29 -7.15
N LEU A 35 -4.04 43.93 -7.04
CA LEU A 35 -4.77 44.05 -5.79
C LEU A 35 -5.30 42.69 -5.32
N ILE A 36 -5.90 41.94 -6.23
CA ILE A 36 -6.38 40.58 -5.96
C ILE A 36 -5.22 39.69 -5.52
N LEU A 37 -4.11 39.71 -6.24
CA LEU A 37 -2.94 38.88 -5.91
C LEU A 37 -2.34 39.28 -4.55
N LYS A 38 -2.21 40.56 -4.24
CA LYS A 38 -1.72 41.05 -2.95
C LYS A 38 -2.63 40.61 -1.79
N ASN A 39 -3.93 40.74 -1.95
CA ASN A 39 -4.91 40.32 -0.93
C ASN A 39 -4.93 38.77 -0.76
N PHE A 40 -4.79 38.03 -1.85
CA PHE A 40 -4.69 36.57 -1.80
C PHE A 40 -3.42 36.11 -1.07
N LEU A 41 -2.25 36.72 -1.36
CA LEU A 41 -0.98 36.40 -0.69
C LEU A 41 -0.98 36.75 0.79
N HIS A 42 -1.80 37.74 1.21
CA HIS A 42 -1.97 38.09 2.62
C HIS A 42 -2.94 37.21 3.38
N ASN A 43 -3.76 36.42 2.64
CA ASN A 43 -4.70 35.49 3.25
C ASN A 43 -4.01 34.17 3.59
N ARG A 44 -3.76 33.94 4.88
CA ARG A 44 -3.07 32.73 5.38
C ARG A 44 -3.79 31.45 4.96
N LEU A 45 -5.12 31.44 4.99
CA LEU A 45 -5.92 30.27 4.60
C LEU A 45 -5.83 30.00 3.09
N GLY A 46 -5.87 31.05 2.27
CA GLY A 46 -5.70 30.93 0.82
C GLY A 46 -4.31 30.45 0.44
N MET A 47 -3.27 30.92 1.14
CA MET A 47 -1.90 30.48 0.91
C MET A 47 -1.65 29.02 1.32
N THR A 48 -2.21 28.58 2.46
CA THR A 48 -2.11 27.17 2.85
C THR A 48 -2.81 26.27 1.84
N GLY A 49 -3.99 26.65 1.36
CA GLY A 49 -4.71 25.91 0.31
C GLY A 49 -3.91 25.82 -1.00
N LEU A 50 -3.28 26.92 -1.41
CA LEU A 50 -2.43 26.93 -2.60
C LEU A 50 -1.20 26.03 -2.45
N ILE A 51 -0.54 26.04 -1.29
CA ILE A 51 0.62 25.18 -1.03
C ILE A 51 0.23 23.70 -1.07
N VAL A 52 -0.87 23.34 -0.42
CA VAL A 52 -1.38 21.96 -0.43
C VAL A 52 -1.75 21.52 -1.86
N PHE A 53 -2.43 22.39 -2.61
CA PHE A 53 -2.75 22.13 -4.01
C PHE A 53 -1.50 21.89 -4.87
N LEU A 54 -0.49 22.76 -4.74
CA LEU A 54 0.76 22.59 -5.49
C LEU A 54 1.52 21.33 -5.09
N LEU A 55 1.51 20.95 -3.81
CA LEU A 55 2.10 19.71 -3.34
C LEU A 55 1.43 18.48 -3.97
N ILE A 56 0.11 18.44 -3.95
CA ILE A 56 -0.66 17.35 -4.57
C ILE A 56 -0.43 17.34 -6.09
N PHE A 57 -0.45 18.50 -6.73
CA PHE A 57 -0.20 18.62 -8.16
C PHE A 57 1.19 18.10 -8.55
N LEU A 58 2.22 18.48 -7.81
CA LEU A 58 3.58 17.98 -8.02
C LEU A 58 3.66 16.46 -7.80
N LEU A 59 3.01 15.95 -6.76
CA LEU A 59 2.97 14.51 -6.48
C LEU A 59 2.31 13.73 -7.61
N VAL A 60 1.21 14.21 -8.16
CA VAL A 60 0.51 13.57 -9.29
C VAL A 60 1.33 13.66 -10.59
N MET A 61 2.00 14.78 -10.83
CA MET A 61 2.80 14.96 -12.06
C MET A 61 4.13 14.20 -12.03
N ILE A 62 4.75 14.12 -10.86
CA ILE A 62 6.10 13.54 -10.72
C ILE A 62 6.03 12.08 -10.26
N GLY A 63 5.02 11.71 -9.46
CA GLY A 63 4.81 10.36 -8.93
C GLY A 63 4.90 9.24 -9.98
N PRO A 64 4.23 9.34 -11.14
CA PRO A 64 4.31 8.32 -12.19
C PRO A 64 5.70 8.10 -12.78
N LYS A 65 6.62 9.06 -12.64
CA LYS A 65 8.01 8.88 -13.08
C LYS A 65 8.83 8.01 -12.14
N PHE A 66 8.47 7.99 -10.85
CA PHE A 66 9.14 7.16 -9.85
C PHE A 66 8.44 5.82 -9.65
N TYR A 67 7.13 5.76 -9.93
CA TYR A 67 6.32 4.57 -9.78
C TYR A 67 5.59 4.30 -11.10
N THR A 68 6.17 3.46 -11.93
CA THR A 68 5.54 3.02 -13.18
C THR A 68 4.49 1.96 -12.84
N LEU A 69 3.23 2.37 -12.76
CA LEU A 69 2.09 1.46 -12.68
C LEU A 69 1.72 1.05 -14.12
N ASP A 70 1.77 -0.23 -14.40
CA ASP A 70 1.19 -0.77 -15.61
C ASP A 70 -0.33 -0.83 -15.46
N LEU A 71 -1.02 0.15 -16.03
CA LEU A 71 -2.49 0.26 -16.00
C LEU A 71 -3.19 -0.81 -16.83
N SER A 72 -2.46 -1.50 -17.70
CA SER A 72 -2.98 -2.60 -18.51
C SER A 72 -2.82 -3.97 -17.83
N TYR A 73 -2.05 -4.02 -16.73
CA TYR A 73 -1.88 -5.25 -15.97
C TYR A 73 -3.18 -5.61 -15.23
N GLN A 74 -3.80 -6.68 -15.69
CA GLN A 74 -4.96 -7.30 -15.04
C GLN A 74 -4.56 -8.69 -14.58
N ASP A 75 -4.47 -8.87 -13.27
CA ASP A 75 -4.26 -10.20 -12.69
C ASP A 75 -5.61 -10.91 -12.53
N ASN A 76 -5.97 -11.70 -13.52
CA ASN A 76 -7.21 -12.47 -13.52
C ASN A 76 -7.20 -13.63 -12.50
N THR A 77 -6.04 -13.93 -11.92
CA THR A 77 -5.91 -14.98 -10.89
C THR A 77 -6.32 -14.48 -9.51
N GLN A 78 -6.40 -13.17 -9.31
CA GLN A 78 -6.76 -12.52 -8.03
C GLN A 78 -8.22 -12.06 -7.99
N LEU A 79 -9.13 -12.81 -8.54
CA LEU A 79 -10.56 -12.53 -8.44
C LEU A 79 -11.03 -12.69 -6.98
N ASN A 80 -11.75 -11.69 -6.48
CA ASN A 80 -12.30 -11.64 -5.11
C ASN A 80 -11.26 -11.56 -3.97
N VAL A 81 -10.08 -11.06 -4.24
CA VAL A 81 -9.09 -10.77 -3.18
C VAL A 81 -9.42 -9.44 -2.51
N ALA A 82 -9.37 -9.41 -1.17
CA ALA A 82 -9.62 -8.18 -0.42
C ALA A 82 -8.58 -7.10 -0.74
N PRO A 83 -8.98 -5.80 -0.79
CA PRO A 83 -8.05 -4.71 -1.01
C PRO A 83 -6.89 -4.75 0.00
N GLY A 84 -5.67 -4.61 -0.49
CA GLY A 84 -4.46 -4.67 0.33
C GLY A 84 -3.87 -6.06 0.55
N MET A 85 -4.54 -7.15 0.13
CA MET A 85 -3.92 -8.46 0.05
C MET A 85 -2.98 -8.51 -1.15
N ASN A 86 -1.69 -8.56 -0.88
CA ASN A 86 -0.68 -8.75 -1.92
C ASN A 86 -0.15 -10.18 -1.86
N MET A 87 -0.64 -11.03 -2.77
CA MET A 87 -0.22 -12.43 -2.87
C MET A 87 1.23 -12.59 -3.32
N MET A 88 1.78 -11.58 -3.97
CA MET A 88 3.18 -11.54 -4.40
C MET A 88 4.16 -11.22 -3.27
N LYS A 89 3.65 -10.78 -2.12
CA LYS A 89 4.51 -10.44 -0.99
C LYS A 89 4.89 -11.70 -0.21
N ILE A 90 6.16 -12.08 -0.32
CA ILE A 90 6.74 -13.15 0.48
C ILE A 90 6.64 -12.79 1.97
N PRO A 91 6.22 -13.72 2.86
CA PRO A 91 6.19 -13.49 4.30
C PRO A 91 7.52 -13.02 4.85
N ASP A 92 7.49 -12.08 5.80
CA ASP A 92 8.70 -11.47 6.35
C ASP A 92 9.64 -12.52 7.00
N GLY A 93 9.08 -13.63 7.52
CA GLY A 93 9.85 -14.74 8.09
C GLY A 93 10.69 -15.51 7.08
N MET A 94 10.34 -15.47 5.79
CA MET A 94 11.10 -16.11 4.70
C MET A 94 12.15 -15.18 4.06
N LYS A 95 12.12 -13.88 4.33
CA LYS A 95 13.06 -12.96 3.71
C LYS A 95 14.49 -13.37 3.98
N HIS A 96 15.29 -13.45 2.92
CA HIS A 96 16.70 -13.85 2.92
C HIS A 96 16.98 -15.32 3.31
N LYS A 97 15.94 -16.16 3.46
CA LYS A 97 16.06 -17.57 3.85
C LYS A 97 15.25 -18.50 2.94
N VAL A 98 14.89 -18.07 1.78
CA VAL A 98 14.08 -18.86 0.84
C VAL A 98 14.87 -20.02 0.30
N ALA A 99 14.39 -21.25 0.50
CA ALA A 99 14.95 -22.47 -0.11
C ALA A 99 14.16 -22.85 -1.37
N ASP A 100 12.81 -22.83 -1.29
CA ASP A 100 11.94 -23.14 -2.42
C ASP A 100 10.63 -22.36 -2.35
N ILE A 101 10.03 -22.05 -3.51
CA ILE A 101 8.74 -21.38 -3.65
C ILE A 101 7.95 -22.00 -4.78
N SER A 102 6.69 -22.30 -4.52
CA SER A 102 5.74 -22.72 -5.54
C SER A 102 4.48 -21.85 -5.54
N PRO A 103 4.15 -21.19 -6.66
CA PRO A 103 2.91 -20.43 -6.80
C PRO A 103 1.74 -21.38 -7.08
N GLY A 104 0.66 -21.24 -6.31
CA GLY A 104 -0.64 -21.82 -6.59
C GLY A 104 -1.53 -20.83 -7.36
N THR A 105 -2.81 -21.17 -7.53
CA THR A 105 -3.77 -20.36 -8.29
C THR A 105 -4.13 -19.05 -7.58
N THR A 106 -4.37 -19.11 -6.26
CA THR A 106 -4.81 -17.98 -5.45
C THR A 106 -3.93 -17.78 -4.21
N TYR A 107 -2.91 -18.61 -4.06
CA TYR A 107 -2.02 -18.63 -2.91
C TYR A 107 -0.59 -18.95 -3.34
N GLY A 108 0.36 -18.76 -2.46
CA GLY A 108 1.73 -19.20 -2.61
C GLY A 108 2.12 -20.08 -1.43
N VAL A 109 2.98 -21.04 -1.68
CA VAL A 109 3.64 -21.83 -0.65
C VAL A 109 5.15 -21.71 -0.82
N GLY A 110 5.89 -21.73 0.25
CA GLY A 110 7.33 -21.75 0.21
C GLY A 110 7.92 -22.36 1.45
N VAL A 111 9.17 -22.73 1.36
CA VAL A 111 9.96 -23.27 2.46
C VAL A 111 11.22 -22.44 2.65
N ASP A 112 11.60 -22.23 3.90
CA ASP A 112 12.86 -21.57 4.22
C ASP A 112 14.02 -22.57 4.35
N THR A 113 15.23 -22.07 4.46
CA THR A 113 16.45 -22.89 4.61
C THR A 113 16.46 -23.72 5.90
N ASP A 114 15.60 -23.39 6.85
CA ASP A 114 15.44 -24.13 8.11
C ASP A 114 14.41 -25.27 7.97
N GLY A 115 13.76 -25.39 6.79
CA GLY A 115 12.76 -26.41 6.48
C GLY A 115 11.33 -26.05 6.92
N LYS A 116 11.08 -24.80 7.29
CA LYS A 116 9.78 -24.33 7.74
C LYS A 116 8.91 -23.89 6.54
N VAL A 117 7.67 -24.38 6.52
CA VAL A 117 6.69 -24.05 5.47
C VAL A 117 5.95 -22.77 5.79
N TYR A 118 5.75 -21.94 4.78
CA TYR A 118 4.98 -20.70 4.80
C TYR A 118 3.93 -20.72 3.69
N ILE A 119 2.71 -20.27 4.02
CA ILE A 119 1.62 -20.17 3.07
C ILE A 119 1.04 -18.77 3.16
N TRP A 120 0.85 -18.12 2.01
CA TRP A 120 0.29 -16.78 1.92
C TRP A 120 -0.71 -16.65 0.77
N GLY A 121 -1.47 -15.57 0.76
CA GLY A 121 -2.53 -15.33 -0.21
C GLY A 121 -3.89 -15.83 0.26
N TYR A 122 -4.77 -16.17 -0.69
CA TYR A 122 -6.10 -16.69 -0.40
C TYR A 122 -6.04 -18.22 -0.31
N THR A 123 -6.08 -18.72 0.90
CA THR A 123 -5.82 -20.14 1.24
C THR A 123 -7.08 -20.93 1.55
N ARG A 124 -8.22 -20.24 1.71
CA ARG A 124 -9.49 -20.89 2.03
C ARG A 124 -10.15 -21.41 0.77
N ILE A 125 -10.09 -22.73 0.56
CA ILE A 125 -10.62 -23.37 -0.62
C ILE A 125 -12.14 -23.62 -0.47
N THR A 126 -12.55 -24.08 0.71
CA THR A 126 -13.96 -24.25 1.09
C THR A 126 -14.16 -23.84 2.52
N ASP A 127 -15.42 -23.89 3.02
CA ASP A 127 -15.71 -23.59 4.43
C ASP A 127 -14.99 -24.54 5.41
N THR A 128 -14.62 -25.73 4.95
CA THR A 128 -13.97 -26.77 5.76
C THR A 128 -12.50 -26.97 5.45
N ILE A 129 -12.00 -26.45 4.31
CA ILE A 129 -10.62 -26.64 3.86
C ILE A 129 -9.91 -25.31 3.79
N ASP A 130 -8.94 -25.11 4.69
CA ASP A 130 -7.99 -24.02 4.65
C ASP A 130 -6.57 -24.58 4.59
N LEU A 131 -5.82 -24.22 3.55
CA LEU A 131 -4.45 -24.69 3.32
C LEU A 131 -3.47 -24.22 4.40
N LYS A 132 -3.82 -23.17 5.16
CA LYS A 132 -3.03 -22.71 6.33
C LYS A 132 -3.02 -23.70 7.50
N ASN A 133 -3.97 -24.63 7.50
CA ASN A 133 -4.00 -25.72 8.48
C ASN A 133 -2.95 -26.78 8.10
N ILE A 134 -1.68 -26.44 8.31
CA ILE A 134 -0.56 -27.33 8.04
C ILE A 134 -0.60 -28.50 9.02
N PRO A 135 -0.56 -29.78 8.56
CA PRO A 135 -0.52 -30.96 9.44
C PRO A 135 0.68 -30.90 10.41
N GLU A 136 0.51 -31.44 11.62
CA GLU A 136 1.60 -31.48 12.62
C GLU A 136 2.82 -32.25 12.11
N GLU A 137 2.61 -33.27 11.32
CA GLU A 137 3.69 -34.06 10.68
C GLU A 137 4.58 -33.18 9.82
N VAL A 138 3.99 -32.29 9.03
CA VAL A 138 4.72 -31.33 8.17
C VAL A 138 5.40 -30.23 9.01
N GLN A 139 4.76 -29.79 10.11
CA GLN A 139 5.34 -28.76 10.98
C GLN A 139 6.58 -29.26 11.71
N ASN A 140 6.65 -30.58 11.99
CA ASN A 140 7.74 -31.21 12.69
C ASN A 140 8.82 -31.77 11.75
N ALA A 141 8.53 -31.87 10.44
CA ALA A 141 9.47 -32.30 9.43
C ALA A 141 10.31 -31.15 8.89
N LYS A 142 11.52 -31.44 8.46
CA LYS A 142 12.36 -30.47 7.76
C LYS A 142 12.08 -30.56 6.26
N ILE A 143 11.23 -29.69 5.77
CA ILE A 143 10.81 -29.70 4.38
C ILE A 143 11.90 -29.08 3.51
N VAL A 144 12.14 -29.68 2.35
CA VAL A 144 13.16 -29.24 1.38
C VAL A 144 12.54 -28.70 0.09
N ASN A 145 11.40 -29.28 -0.33
CA ASN A 145 10.66 -28.83 -1.53
C ASN A 145 9.17 -28.73 -1.27
N VAL A 146 8.52 -27.83 -1.97
CA VAL A 146 7.07 -27.66 -1.94
C VAL A 146 6.51 -27.48 -3.35
N ALA A 147 5.33 -28.02 -3.58
CA ALA A 147 4.58 -27.84 -4.82
C ALA A 147 3.13 -27.45 -4.51
N ALA A 148 2.69 -26.34 -5.06
CA ALA A 148 1.32 -25.86 -4.96
C ALA A 148 0.48 -26.39 -6.11
N GLY A 149 -0.62 -27.11 -5.78
CA GLY A 149 -1.67 -27.46 -6.73
C GLY A 149 -2.76 -26.39 -6.81
N TYR A 150 -3.89 -26.73 -7.39
CA TYR A 150 -5.06 -25.85 -7.43
C TYR A 150 -5.65 -25.62 -6.04
N ASP A 151 -5.83 -26.70 -5.28
CA ASP A 151 -6.53 -26.75 -4.00
C ASP A 151 -5.85 -27.68 -2.97
N HIS A 152 -4.61 -28.09 -3.23
CA HIS A 152 -3.80 -28.94 -2.37
C HIS A 152 -2.33 -28.54 -2.46
N ILE A 153 -1.54 -28.95 -1.49
CA ILE A 153 -0.10 -28.71 -1.42
C ILE A 153 0.59 -30.05 -1.22
N VAL A 154 1.71 -30.22 -1.88
CA VAL A 154 2.63 -31.35 -1.71
C VAL A 154 3.93 -30.82 -1.13
N ALA A 155 4.47 -31.49 -0.14
CA ALA A 155 5.77 -31.17 0.45
C ALA A 155 6.65 -32.43 0.49
N LEU A 156 7.95 -32.24 0.33
CA LEU A 156 8.97 -33.26 0.41
C LEU A 156 9.92 -32.88 1.56
N ASP A 157 10.21 -33.81 2.46
CA ASP A 157 11.19 -33.60 3.50
C ASP A 157 12.61 -34.06 3.09
N GLU A 158 13.59 -33.82 3.94
CA GLU A 158 14.98 -34.20 3.71
C GLU A 158 15.21 -35.73 3.70
N ASN A 159 14.28 -36.51 4.24
CA ASN A 159 14.30 -37.98 4.25
C ASN A 159 13.58 -38.59 3.05
N GLY A 160 13.02 -37.77 2.15
CA GLY A 160 12.25 -38.18 1.01
C GLY A 160 10.78 -38.50 1.30
N ALA A 161 10.28 -38.27 2.52
CA ALA A 161 8.87 -38.45 2.83
C ALA A 161 8.03 -37.36 2.15
N ILE A 162 6.90 -37.81 1.57
CA ILE A 162 5.97 -36.92 0.84
C ILE A 162 4.72 -36.68 1.68
N TYR A 163 4.37 -35.43 1.85
CA TYR A 163 3.19 -34.98 2.57
C TYR A 163 2.24 -34.26 1.62
N VAL A 164 0.95 -34.58 1.73
CA VAL A 164 -0.11 -33.94 0.92
C VAL A 164 -1.23 -33.45 1.82
N TRP A 165 -1.62 -32.19 1.70
CA TRP A 165 -2.79 -31.68 2.42
C TRP A 165 -3.60 -30.69 1.56
N GLY A 166 -4.80 -30.38 2.02
CA GLY A 166 -5.80 -29.62 1.29
C GLY A 166 -6.94 -30.49 0.82
N ASN A 167 -7.41 -30.30 -0.41
CA ASN A 167 -8.47 -31.11 -0.98
C ASN A 167 -7.92 -32.49 -1.42
N ARG A 168 -8.52 -33.57 -0.91
CA ARG A 168 -8.13 -34.97 -1.20
C ARG A 168 -9.21 -35.76 -1.91
N ARG A 169 -10.29 -35.11 -2.34
CA ARG A 169 -11.49 -35.81 -2.88
C ARG A 169 -11.23 -36.61 -4.15
N LEU A 170 -10.21 -36.28 -4.91
CA LEU A 170 -9.85 -36.93 -6.17
C LEU A 170 -8.62 -37.83 -6.04
N GLY A 171 -8.22 -38.20 -4.82
CA GLY A 171 -7.08 -39.07 -4.58
C GLY A 171 -5.72 -38.40 -4.72
N GLN A 172 -5.66 -37.08 -4.48
CA GLN A 172 -4.41 -36.32 -4.54
C GLN A 172 -3.37 -36.75 -3.48
N ASP A 173 -3.82 -37.45 -2.44
CA ASP A 173 -3.01 -38.05 -1.39
C ASP A 173 -2.57 -39.50 -1.67
N SER A 174 -3.02 -40.08 -2.78
CA SER A 174 -2.60 -41.41 -3.20
C SER A 174 -1.21 -41.38 -3.83
N ILE A 175 -0.17 -41.49 -2.99
CA ILE A 175 1.22 -41.50 -3.45
C ILE A 175 1.55 -42.88 -4.04
N PRO A 176 2.04 -42.97 -5.29
CA PRO A 176 2.43 -44.24 -5.89
C PRO A 176 3.54 -44.92 -5.08
N ASP A 177 3.42 -46.25 -4.88
CA ASP A 177 4.39 -47.05 -4.11
C ASP A 177 5.84 -46.89 -4.57
N LYS A 178 6.06 -46.69 -5.88
CA LYS A 178 7.39 -46.42 -6.43
C LYS A 178 8.03 -45.13 -5.91
N LEU A 179 7.23 -44.09 -5.63
CA LEU A 179 7.74 -42.84 -5.08
C LEU A 179 7.99 -42.98 -3.57
N GLN A 180 7.14 -43.72 -2.86
CA GLN A 180 7.37 -44.03 -1.45
C GLN A 180 8.63 -44.86 -1.24
N MET A 181 8.92 -45.83 -2.13
CA MET A 181 10.14 -46.61 -2.07
C MET A 181 11.39 -45.81 -2.43
N ALA A 182 11.29 -44.91 -3.43
CA ALA A 182 12.42 -44.04 -3.79
C ALA A 182 12.83 -43.13 -2.64
N ALA A 183 11.87 -42.65 -1.86
CA ALA A 183 12.11 -41.87 -0.66
C ALA A 183 12.81 -42.63 0.46
N ALA A 184 12.61 -43.97 0.52
CA ALA A 184 13.23 -44.85 1.54
C ALA A 184 14.67 -45.27 1.20
N TYR A 185 15.11 -45.11 -0.05
CA TYR A 185 16.43 -45.57 -0.55
C TYR A 185 17.31 -44.45 -1.10
N GLY A 186 16.87 -43.16 -1.08
CA GLY A 186 17.63 -42.00 -1.46
C GLY A 186 18.33 -41.39 -0.29
#